data_f0ac728f02fb27580e1738df480ee3f6
#
_entry.id   f0ac728f02fb27580e1738df480ee3f6
#
_cell.length_a   1.000
_cell.length_b   1.000
_cell.length_c   1.000
_cell.angle_alpha   90.00
_cell.angle_beta   90.00
_cell.angle_gamma   90.00
#
_symmetry.space_group_name_H-M   'P 1'
#
loop_
_entity.id
_entity.type
_entity.pdbx_description
1 polymer ?
#
loop_
_entity_poly.entity_id
_entity_poly.type
_entity_poly.pdbx_seq_one_letter_code
_entity_poly.pdbx_strand_id
1 'polypeptide(L)'
;MSVSVDTGNKSGKKQLNAELNLVPYIDLLTCMVAFLLITAVWTQLARLQAQQKGQGQAGEETPPELQVKVVVMVNQEGFNLVVGQDQTPIPKKGAEYDFERLAAELKKAKDGHPDKNDAQVASEDTIKFDVLVRAMDTAILARFPDISLIDSGAAGI
;
A
#
# COMPACT_ATOMS: atom_id res chain seq x y z
N MET A 1 -27.43 2.94 39.19
CA MET A 1 -28.60 2.04 39.15
C MET A 1 -28.25 0.77 39.90
N SER A 2 -28.84 0.55 41.05
CA SER A 2 -28.67 -0.69 41.81
C SER A 2 -29.88 -1.59 41.51
N VAL A 3 -29.61 -2.78 41.02
CA VAL A 3 -30.63 -3.81 40.80
C VAL A 3 -30.55 -4.77 42.02
N SER A 4 -31.58 -4.73 42.85
CA SER A 4 -31.71 -5.70 43.95
C SER A 4 -32.52 -6.90 43.46
N VAL A 5 -31.92 -8.09 43.56
CA VAL A 5 -32.63 -9.35 43.31
C VAL A 5 -33.11 -9.90 44.62
N ASP A 6 -34.41 -9.84 44.87
CA ASP A 6 -35.07 -10.42 46.05
C ASP A 6 -35.30 -11.93 45.77
N THR A 7 -34.52 -12.76 46.41
CA THR A 7 -34.73 -14.22 46.46
C THR A 7 -35.39 -14.54 47.81
N GLY A 8 -36.70 -14.54 47.84
CA GLY A 8 -37.49 -14.99 48.96
C GLY A 8 -37.27 -16.46 49.29
N ASN A 9 -36.51 -16.75 50.31
CA ASN A 9 -36.46 -18.09 50.94
C ASN A 9 -36.62 -17.97 52.47
N LYS A 10 -37.70 -18.46 52.96
CA LYS A 10 -38.00 -18.65 54.38
C LYS A 10 -37.16 -19.83 54.90
N SER A 11 -35.98 -19.58 55.43
CA SER A 11 -35.34 -20.43 56.42
C SER A 11 -34.04 -19.76 56.88
N GLY A 12 -34.02 -19.21 58.08
CA GLY A 12 -32.93 -18.91 59.03
C GLY A 12 -31.50 -18.66 58.53
N LYS A 13 -31.25 -18.31 57.28
CA LYS A 13 -29.93 -17.95 56.73
C LYS A 13 -29.87 -16.46 56.49
N LYS A 14 -28.81 -15.81 56.99
CA LYS A 14 -28.46 -14.43 56.70
C LYS A 14 -28.71 -14.12 55.20
N GLN A 15 -29.59 -13.18 54.93
CA GLN A 15 -29.74 -12.62 53.59
C GLN A 15 -28.42 -11.91 53.23
N LEU A 16 -27.67 -12.51 52.38
CA LEU A 16 -26.56 -11.85 51.71
C LEU A 16 -27.18 -11.02 50.60
N ASN A 17 -27.54 -9.79 50.88
CA ASN A 17 -27.83 -8.80 49.84
C ASN A 17 -26.49 -8.51 49.13
N ALA A 18 -26.19 -9.34 48.18
CA ALA A 18 -25.09 -9.07 47.24
C ALA A 18 -25.58 -8.01 46.25
N GLU A 19 -25.45 -6.74 46.60
CA GLU A 19 -25.57 -5.66 45.65
C GLU A 19 -24.45 -5.84 44.61
N LEU A 20 -24.83 -6.23 43.39
CA LEU A 20 -23.91 -6.34 42.28
C LEU A 20 -23.51 -4.92 41.84
N ASN A 21 -22.32 -4.49 42.26
CA ASN A 21 -21.79 -3.22 41.83
C ASN A 21 -21.28 -3.37 40.38
N LEU A 22 -22.00 -2.80 39.42
CA LEU A 22 -21.68 -2.86 37.99
C LEU A 22 -20.62 -1.84 37.54
N VAL A 23 -20.28 -0.89 38.42
CA VAL A 23 -19.33 0.18 38.11
C VAL A 23 -17.96 -0.36 37.67
N PRO A 24 -17.34 -1.36 38.31
CA PRO A 24 -16.07 -1.91 37.87
C PRO A 24 -16.13 -2.55 36.48
N TYR A 25 -17.27 -3.14 36.12
CA TYR A 25 -17.44 -3.76 34.81
C TYR A 25 -17.57 -2.71 33.70
N ILE A 26 -18.25 -1.59 33.97
CA ILE A 26 -18.37 -0.48 33.03
C ILE A 26 -17.00 0.16 32.80
N ASP A 27 -16.21 0.33 33.84
CA ASP A 27 -14.86 0.88 33.74
C ASP A 27 -13.94 -0.02 32.93
N LEU A 28 -13.98 -1.33 33.19
CA LEU A 28 -13.23 -2.32 32.41
C LEU A 28 -13.62 -2.29 30.92
N LEU A 29 -14.93 -2.23 30.61
CA LEU A 29 -15.41 -2.15 29.24
C LEU A 29 -14.94 -0.86 28.55
N THR A 30 -14.99 0.26 29.24
CA THR A 30 -14.53 1.54 28.71
C THR A 30 -13.04 1.53 28.42
N CYS A 31 -12.22 0.97 29.31
CA CYS A 31 -10.79 0.79 29.08
C CYS A 31 -10.50 -0.13 27.89
N MET A 32 -11.25 -1.23 27.75
CA MET A 32 -11.12 -2.15 26.60
C MET A 32 -11.45 -1.47 25.27
N VAL A 33 -12.55 -0.71 25.23
CA VAL A 33 -12.94 0.05 24.02
C VAL A 33 -11.90 1.10 23.68
N ALA A 34 -11.40 1.85 24.65
CA ALA A 34 -10.34 2.84 24.43
C ALA A 34 -9.06 2.19 23.91
N PHE A 35 -8.65 1.06 24.46
CA PHE A 35 -7.49 0.29 23.99
C PHE A 35 -7.67 -0.20 22.55
N LEU A 36 -8.85 -0.74 22.20
CA LEU A 36 -9.14 -1.18 20.85
C LEU A 36 -9.13 -0.03 19.84
N LEU A 37 -9.65 1.15 20.18
CA LEU A 37 -9.60 2.33 19.32
C LEU A 37 -8.17 2.81 19.07
N ILE A 38 -7.33 2.83 20.13
CA ILE A 38 -5.93 3.22 19.99
C ILE A 38 -5.18 2.22 19.11
N THR A 39 -5.37 0.90 19.32
CA THR A 39 -4.71 -0.12 18.49
C THR A 39 -5.18 -0.07 17.04
N ALA A 40 -6.46 0.20 16.77
CA ALA A 40 -6.99 0.36 15.41
C ALA A 40 -6.35 1.54 14.67
N VAL A 41 -6.16 2.68 15.33
CA VAL A 41 -5.48 3.85 14.77
C VAL A 41 -4.02 3.55 14.44
N TRP A 42 -3.30 2.85 15.32
CA TRP A 42 -1.91 2.46 15.08
C TRP A 42 -1.74 1.52 13.89
N THR A 43 -2.66 0.57 13.71
CA THR A 43 -2.62 -0.35 12.55
C THR A 43 -2.89 0.37 11.23
N GLN A 44 -3.74 1.39 11.21
CA GLN A 44 -3.96 2.21 10.01
C GLN A 44 -2.73 3.06 9.67
N LEU A 45 -2.09 3.68 10.67
CA LEU A 45 -0.85 4.44 10.47
C LEU A 45 0.28 3.54 9.96
N ALA A 46 0.43 2.33 10.49
CA ALA A 46 1.42 1.36 10.03
C ALA A 46 1.19 0.94 8.56
N ARG A 47 -0.07 0.79 8.12
CA ARG A 47 -0.41 0.50 6.72
C ARG A 47 -0.05 1.66 5.79
N LEU A 48 -0.35 2.90 6.18
CA LEU A 48 0.01 4.08 5.40
C LEU A 48 1.53 4.21 5.27
N GLN A 49 2.29 3.96 6.34
CA GLN A 49 3.75 3.97 6.31
C GLN A 49 4.35 2.81 5.50
N ALA A 50 3.72 1.63 5.50
CA ALA A 50 4.15 0.50 4.69
C ALA A 50 3.90 0.77 3.19
N GLN A 51 2.81 1.43 2.83
CA GLN A 51 2.55 1.85 1.46
C GLN A 51 3.51 2.95 0.99
N GLN A 52 3.94 3.85 1.89
CA GLN A 52 4.96 4.85 1.59
C GLN A 52 6.38 4.24 1.50
N LYS A 53 6.70 3.19 2.28
CA LYS A 53 8.00 2.49 2.20
C LYS A 53 8.16 1.61 0.96
N GLY A 54 7.07 1.21 0.33
CA GLY A 54 7.09 0.62 -1.00
C GLY A 54 7.40 1.62 -2.12
N GLN A 55 7.38 2.90 -1.82
CA GLN A 55 7.82 4.00 -2.68
C GLN A 55 9.17 4.51 -2.20
N GLY A 56 10.25 3.79 -2.48
CA GLY A 56 11.64 4.26 -2.38
C GLY A 56 11.97 5.28 -1.29
N GLN A 57 13.00 5.01 -0.53
CA GLN A 57 13.59 5.82 0.54
C GLN A 57 13.26 7.31 0.50
N ALA A 58 12.70 7.81 1.60
CA ALA A 58 12.55 9.23 1.86
C ALA A 58 13.92 9.92 1.93
N GLY A 59 14.31 10.54 0.83
CA GLY A 59 15.18 11.68 0.84
C GLY A 59 14.30 12.92 0.67
N GLU A 60 14.39 13.84 1.61
CA GLU A 60 13.84 15.20 1.65
C GLU A 60 12.40 15.39 1.14
N GLU A 61 11.55 15.87 2.05
CA GLU A 61 10.19 16.30 1.80
C GLU A 61 10.15 17.41 0.74
N THR A 62 10.03 17.01 -0.52
CA THR A 62 9.60 17.90 -1.59
C THR A 62 8.08 17.85 -1.65
N PRO A 63 7.37 18.99 -1.82
CA PRO A 63 5.92 19.03 -1.88
C PRO A 63 5.37 18.05 -2.92
N PRO A 64 4.21 17.39 -2.69
CA PRO A 64 3.69 16.31 -3.54
C PRO A 64 3.33 16.72 -4.99
N GLU A 65 3.43 17.98 -5.34
CA GLU A 65 3.01 18.52 -6.65
C GLU A 65 4.01 18.35 -7.80
N LEU A 66 5.25 17.89 -7.56
CA LEU A 66 6.30 17.87 -8.60
C LEU A 66 7.06 16.53 -8.71
N GLN A 67 6.59 15.46 -8.10
CA GLN A 67 7.26 14.18 -8.29
C GLN A 67 6.82 13.53 -9.60
N VAL A 68 7.60 13.72 -10.65
CA VAL A 68 7.45 12.98 -11.90
C VAL A 68 7.66 11.49 -11.58
N LYS A 69 6.61 10.69 -11.64
CA LYS A 69 6.69 9.24 -11.48
C LYS A 69 7.01 8.60 -12.83
N VAL A 70 7.95 7.65 -12.84
CA VAL A 70 8.25 6.82 -14.00
C VAL A 70 7.65 5.45 -13.75
N VAL A 71 6.61 5.09 -14.51
CA VAL A 71 5.92 3.81 -14.37
C VAL A 71 5.95 3.06 -15.70
N VAL A 72 6.44 1.84 -15.68
CA VAL A 72 6.41 0.91 -16.82
C VAL A 72 5.30 -0.09 -16.59
N MET A 73 4.20 0.04 -17.30
CA MET A 73 3.12 -0.95 -17.27
C MET A 73 3.35 -2.01 -18.33
N VAL A 74 3.27 -3.27 -17.92
CA VAL A 74 3.38 -4.44 -18.81
C VAL A 74 1.99 -5.04 -18.97
N ASN A 75 1.45 -4.97 -20.17
CA ASN A 75 0.15 -5.53 -20.52
C ASN A 75 0.25 -6.52 -21.69
N GLN A 76 -0.87 -7.13 -22.08
CA GLN A 76 -0.89 -8.10 -23.17
C GLN A 76 -0.57 -7.48 -24.53
N GLU A 77 -0.75 -6.18 -24.71
CA GLU A 77 -0.53 -5.46 -25.99
C GLU A 77 0.90 -4.95 -26.14
N GLY A 78 1.65 -4.86 -25.04
CA GLY A 78 3.02 -4.34 -25.04
C GLY A 78 3.40 -3.69 -23.70
N PHE A 79 4.14 -2.59 -23.81
CA PHE A 79 4.45 -1.73 -22.66
C PHE A 79 3.71 -0.40 -22.78
N ASN A 80 3.39 0.19 -21.64
CA ASN A 80 2.95 1.57 -21.56
C ASN A 80 3.86 2.29 -20.57
N LEU A 81 4.68 3.21 -21.08
CA LEU A 81 5.57 4.01 -20.26
C LEU A 81 4.86 5.30 -19.86
N VAL A 82 4.73 5.53 -18.55
CA VAL A 82 4.14 6.74 -18.00
C VAL A 82 5.24 7.54 -17.31
N VAL A 83 5.44 8.78 -17.75
CA VAL A 83 6.41 9.72 -17.18
C VAL A 83 5.66 10.98 -16.75
N GLY A 84 5.37 11.10 -15.46
CA GLY A 84 4.51 12.17 -14.95
C GLY A 84 3.09 12.05 -15.46
N GLN A 85 2.72 12.91 -16.42
CA GLN A 85 1.40 12.90 -17.10
C GLN A 85 1.46 12.36 -18.53
N ASP A 86 2.66 12.18 -19.07
CA ASP A 86 2.83 11.70 -20.43
C ASP A 86 2.79 10.16 -20.47
N GLN A 87 1.98 9.63 -21.39
CA GLN A 87 1.86 8.20 -21.62
C GLN A 87 2.38 7.85 -23.01
N THR A 88 3.33 6.95 -23.09
CA THR A 88 3.91 6.47 -24.34
C THR A 88 3.62 4.98 -24.50
N PRO A 89 2.66 4.60 -25.35
CA PRO A 89 2.39 3.20 -25.62
C PRO A 89 3.48 2.62 -26.54
N ILE A 90 3.98 1.45 -26.19
CA ILE A 90 4.99 0.70 -26.93
C ILE A 90 4.38 -0.66 -27.30
N PRO A 91 3.77 -0.78 -28.49
CA PRO A 91 3.15 -2.04 -28.88
C PRO A 91 4.20 -3.13 -29.11
N LYS A 92 3.77 -4.38 -29.02
CA LYS A 92 4.59 -5.54 -29.36
C LYS A 92 5.06 -5.50 -30.80
N LYS A 93 6.25 -6.03 -31.03
CA LYS A 93 6.80 -6.26 -32.37
C LYS A 93 6.44 -7.66 -32.85
N GLY A 94 5.23 -7.81 -33.37
CA GLY A 94 4.67 -9.12 -33.70
C GLY A 94 4.21 -9.88 -32.43
N ALA A 95 4.83 -11.02 -32.12
CA ALA A 95 4.53 -11.84 -30.95
C ALA A 95 5.39 -11.50 -29.73
N GLU A 96 6.46 -10.72 -29.91
CA GLU A 96 7.44 -10.41 -28.88
C GLU A 96 7.31 -8.97 -28.37
N TYR A 97 7.70 -8.76 -27.11
CA TYR A 97 7.76 -7.43 -26.51
C TYR A 97 8.96 -6.65 -27.05
N ASP A 98 8.78 -5.37 -27.39
CA ASP A 98 9.85 -4.51 -27.92
C ASP A 98 10.65 -3.86 -26.78
N PHE A 99 11.60 -4.61 -26.22
CA PHE A 99 12.50 -4.13 -25.15
C PHE A 99 13.47 -3.06 -25.64
N GLU A 100 13.83 -3.06 -26.96
CA GLU A 100 14.74 -2.06 -27.52
C GLU A 100 14.08 -0.67 -27.50
N ARG A 101 12.82 -0.62 -27.90
CA ARG A 101 12.05 0.63 -27.87
C ARG A 101 11.77 1.08 -26.44
N LEU A 102 11.47 0.15 -25.52
CA LEU A 102 11.35 0.45 -24.10
C LEU A 102 12.64 1.06 -23.55
N ALA A 103 13.80 0.48 -23.85
CA ALA A 103 15.09 1.01 -23.43
C ALA A 103 15.37 2.42 -23.97
N ALA A 104 15.00 2.68 -25.23
CA ALA A 104 15.17 4.00 -25.86
C ALA A 104 14.30 5.07 -25.18
N GLU A 105 13.02 4.75 -24.92
CA GLU A 105 12.09 5.68 -24.26
C GLU A 105 12.46 5.91 -22.78
N LEU A 106 12.90 4.88 -22.06
CA LEU A 106 13.42 5.02 -20.69
C LEU A 106 14.68 5.90 -20.63
N LYS A 107 15.59 5.78 -21.60
CA LYS A 107 16.76 6.66 -21.70
C LYS A 107 16.35 8.11 -21.94
N LYS A 108 15.38 8.37 -22.81
CA LYS A 108 14.84 9.72 -23.02
C LYS A 108 14.20 10.27 -21.75
N ALA A 109 13.44 9.43 -21.03
CA ALA A 109 12.85 9.82 -19.75
C ALA A 109 13.94 10.18 -18.73
N LYS A 110 15.05 9.42 -18.68
CA LYS A 110 16.20 9.70 -17.83
C LYS A 110 16.93 10.98 -18.21
N ASP A 111 17.10 11.25 -19.50
CA ASP A 111 17.72 12.47 -20.00
C ASP A 111 16.86 13.71 -19.69
N GLY A 112 15.54 13.57 -19.71
CA GLY A 112 14.61 14.63 -19.29
C GLY A 112 14.56 14.85 -17.79
N HIS A 113 14.84 13.82 -17.01
CA HIS A 113 14.76 13.84 -15.54
C HIS A 113 16.01 13.15 -14.91
N PRO A 114 17.19 13.75 -15.00
CA PRO A 114 18.46 13.11 -14.56
C PRO A 114 18.48 12.79 -13.06
N ASP A 115 17.75 13.55 -12.25
CA ASP A 115 17.69 13.39 -10.78
C ASP A 115 16.81 12.21 -10.36
N LYS A 116 15.98 11.64 -11.26
CA LYS A 116 15.11 10.51 -10.97
C LYS A 116 15.86 9.18 -11.13
N ASN A 117 15.98 8.45 -10.02
CA ASN A 117 16.63 7.13 -9.99
C ASN A 117 15.62 6.00 -9.79
N ASP A 118 14.39 6.34 -9.41
CA ASP A 118 13.32 5.40 -9.13
C ASP A 118 12.42 5.17 -10.35
N ALA A 119 12.10 3.92 -10.61
CA ALA A 119 11.11 3.50 -11.58
C ALA A 119 10.19 2.43 -10.98
N GLN A 120 8.93 2.51 -11.33
CA GLN A 120 7.93 1.53 -10.91
C GLN A 120 7.58 0.63 -12.09
N VAL A 121 7.52 -0.67 -11.86
CA VAL A 121 7.08 -1.63 -12.87
C VAL A 121 5.77 -2.24 -12.40
N ALA A 122 4.73 -2.11 -13.19
CA ALA A 122 3.42 -2.70 -12.97
C ALA A 122 3.16 -3.77 -14.00
N SER A 123 2.57 -4.89 -13.63
CA SER A 123 2.18 -5.94 -14.58
C SER A 123 0.76 -6.41 -14.34
N GLU A 124 0.08 -6.78 -15.41
CA GLU A 124 -1.16 -7.55 -15.30
C GLU A 124 -0.86 -8.99 -14.86
N ASP A 125 -1.80 -9.62 -14.15
CA ASP A 125 -1.66 -11.00 -13.63
C ASP A 125 -1.43 -12.06 -14.72
N THR A 126 -1.80 -11.76 -15.94
CA THR A 126 -1.69 -12.67 -17.11
C THR A 126 -0.29 -12.67 -17.74
N ILE A 127 0.59 -11.77 -17.30
CA ILE A 127 1.92 -11.60 -17.91
C ILE A 127 2.90 -12.61 -17.32
N LYS A 128 3.71 -13.20 -18.20
CA LYS A 128 4.77 -14.13 -17.79
C LYS A 128 5.84 -13.39 -17.00
N PHE A 129 6.26 -13.99 -15.91
CA PHE A 129 7.30 -13.44 -15.01
C PHE A 129 8.61 -13.13 -15.74
N ASP A 130 8.99 -13.92 -16.76
CA ASP A 130 10.19 -13.68 -17.58
C ASP A 130 10.14 -12.29 -18.27
N VAL A 131 8.98 -11.90 -18.77
CA VAL A 131 8.79 -10.57 -19.41
C VAL A 131 8.96 -9.45 -18.39
N LEU A 132 8.42 -9.65 -17.19
CA LEU A 132 8.53 -8.69 -16.11
C LEU A 132 9.99 -8.49 -15.68
N VAL A 133 10.73 -9.58 -15.47
CA VAL A 133 12.15 -9.52 -15.11
C VAL A 133 12.96 -8.81 -16.19
N ARG A 134 12.73 -9.11 -17.46
CA ARG A 134 13.39 -8.42 -18.58
C ARG A 134 13.06 -6.94 -18.66
N ALA A 135 11.82 -6.55 -18.32
CA ALA A 135 11.44 -5.15 -18.25
C ALA A 135 12.19 -4.42 -17.12
N MET A 136 12.32 -5.06 -15.96
CA MET A 136 13.11 -4.54 -14.85
C MET A 136 14.60 -4.41 -15.22
N ASP A 137 15.20 -5.43 -15.83
CA ASP A 137 16.58 -5.38 -16.30
C ASP A 137 16.80 -4.24 -17.30
N THR A 138 15.84 -4.04 -18.19
CA THR A 138 15.87 -2.95 -19.18
C THR A 138 15.85 -1.58 -18.49
N ALA A 139 15.08 -1.44 -17.41
CA ALA A 139 15.03 -0.21 -16.63
C ALA A 139 16.34 0.04 -15.87
N ILE A 140 16.98 -1.00 -15.31
CA ILE A 140 18.31 -0.90 -14.68
C ILE A 140 19.35 -0.42 -15.69
N LEU A 141 19.36 -1.01 -16.88
CA LEU A 141 20.26 -0.63 -17.97
C LEU A 141 20.02 0.81 -18.47
N ALA A 142 18.80 1.32 -18.30
CA ALA A 142 18.43 2.71 -18.61
C ALA A 142 18.77 3.70 -17.49
N ARG A 143 19.52 3.27 -16.46
CA ARG A 143 19.97 4.07 -15.30
C ARG A 143 18.87 4.40 -14.28
N PHE A 144 17.93 3.48 -14.09
CA PHE A 144 16.99 3.50 -12.97
C PHE A 144 17.36 2.34 -12.01
N PRO A 145 18.29 2.57 -11.04
CA PRO A 145 18.74 1.51 -10.14
C PRO A 145 17.67 1.11 -9.11
N ASP A 146 16.77 2.02 -8.77
CA ASP A 146 15.75 1.81 -7.74
C ASP A 146 14.44 1.39 -8.41
N ILE A 147 14.22 0.08 -8.55
CA ILE A 147 13.01 -0.46 -9.16
C ILE A 147 12.09 -1.01 -8.09
N SER A 148 10.83 -0.59 -8.12
CA SER A 148 9.78 -1.14 -7.30
C SER A 148 8.70 -1.81 -8.16
N LEU A 149 8.27 -2.99 -7.73
CA LEU A 149 7.14 -3.68 -8.33
C LEU A 149 5.84 -3.21 -7.67
N ILE A 150 4.88 -2.82 -8.49
CA ILE A 150 3.54 -2.43 -8.02
C ILE A 150 2.48 -3.26 -8.75
N ASP A 151 1.31 -3.40 -8.14
CA ASP A 151 0.15 -3.99 -8.78
C ASP A 151 -0.41 -3.05 -9.85
N SER A 152 -0.89 -3.61 -10.97
CA SER A 152 -1.53 -2.84 -12.04
C SER A 152 -2.70 -1.99 -11.55
N GLY A 153 -3.44 -2.46 -10.53
CA GLY A 153 -4.50 -1.70 -9.87
C GLY A 153 -4.01 -0.50 -9.04
N ALA A 154 -2.75 -0.51 -8.62
CA ALA A 154 -2.15 0.57 -7.84
C ALA A 154 -1.46 1.64 -8.70
N ALA A 155 -1.31 1.40 -10.01
CA ALA A 155 -0.68 2.35 -10.94
C ALA A 155 -1.52 3.62 -11.19
N GLY A 156 -2.77 3.66 -10.72
CA GLY A 156 -3.57 4.89 -10.60
C GLY A 156 -3.98 5.54 -11.93
N ILE A 157 -4.20 4.73 -12.98
CA ILE A 157 -4.61 5.19 -14.31
C ILE A 157 -6.00 4.64 -14.62
#